data_dc0523401d43f0b0996b29da6aacfb99
#
_entry.id   dc0523401d43f0b0996b29da6aacfb99
#
_cell.length_a   1.000
_cell.length_b   1.000
_cell.length_c   1.000
_cell.angle_alpha   90.00
_cell.angle_beta   90.00
_cell.angle_gamma   90.00
#
_symmetry.space_group_name_H-M   'P 1'
#
loop_
_entity.id
_entity.type
_entity.pdbx_description
1 polymer ?
#
loop_
_entity_poly.entity_id
_entity_poly.type
_entity_poly.pdbx_seq_one_letter_code
_entity_poly.pdbx_strand_id
1 'polypeptide(L)'
;MKHLILAFLASAAFAASSPAYAAVKTIVLVHGAFADGSGWKPVADILQSHGYSVRVVQEPETSFAADVAATRRVLDKAGPCVLVGHSYGGMIINEVGTHAGVKALVFVAAFEPDVGESVADLSDKMPAAAKSVGPVGDGFLAVDPDAFAADFAADAPKPVARFMAISQVPVAGDAFAAKATVAAWKQKPSYAVISKQDRMINPDLERFMAKRAQSQVIELPGSHAIFLSHAREVAALIERAAKAAK
;
A
#
# COMPACT_ATOMS: atom_id res chain seq x y z
N MET A 1 15.30 42.17 -69.46
CA MET A 1 14.25 41.79 -68.50
C MET A 1 14.68 40.52 -67.84
N LYS A 2 15.09 40.55 -66.51
CA LYS A 2 15.56 39.39 -65.72
C LYS A 2 14.44 38.98 -64.82
N HIS A 3 13.92 37.78 -65.01
CA HIS A 3 12.92 37.21 -64.14
C HIS A 3 13.59 36.57 -62.93
N LEU A 4 13.28 37.07 -61.71
CA LEU A 4 13.72 36.55 -60.44
C LEU A 4 12.67 35.52 -59.99
N ILE A 5 13.02 34.25 -59.90
CA ILE A 5 12.16 33.19 -59.35
C ILE A 5 12.48 33.06 -57.86
N LEU A 6 11.48 33.42 -57.02
CA LEU A 6 11.56 33.23 -55.54
C LEU A 6 11.07 31.81 -55.21
N ALA A 7 11.96 30.95 -54.72
CA ALA A 7 11.61 29.63 -54.23
C ALA A 7 11.19 29.74 -52.75
N PHE A 8 9.94 29.44 -52.44
CA PHE A 8 9.43 29.28 -51.08
C PHE A 8 9.78 27.87 -50.55
N LEU A 9 10.70 27.80 -49.61
CA LEU A 9 10.95 26.58 -48.83
C LEU A 9 9.91 26.48 -47.70
N ALA A 10 8.94 25.58 -47.84
CA ALA A 10 8.00 25.24 -46.78
C ALA A 10 8.69 24.28 -45.82
N SER A 11 9.05 24.76 -44.63
CA SER A 11 9.54 23.89 -43.53
C SER A 11 8.37 23.20 -42.88
N ALA A 12 8.21 21.88 -43.13
CA ALA A 12 7.28 21.03 -42.42
C ALA A 12 7.84 20.72 -41.02
N ALA A 13 7.27 21.31 -39.99
CA ALA A 13 7.55 20.99 -38.61
C ALA A 13 6.88 19.63 -38.26
N PHE A 14 7.69 18.58 -38.16
CA PHE A 14 7.23 17.31 -37.59
C PHE A 14 7.03 17.49 -36.08
N ALA A 15 5.79 17.64 -35.66
CA ALA A 15 5.42 17.51 -34.25
C ALA A 15 5.59 16.04 -33.85
N ALA A 16 6.67 15.73 -33.15
CA ALA A 16 6.86 14.43 -32.51
C ALA A 16 5.80 14.30 -31.44
N SER A 17 4.73 13.55 -31.70
CA SER A 17 3.77 13.12 -30.69
C SER A 17 4.49 12.17 -29.74
N SER A 18 4.79 12.62 -28.52
CA SER A 18 5.22 11.74 -27.44
C SER A 18 4.16 10.65 -27.26
N PRO A 19 4.54 9.36 -27.17
CA PRO A 19 3.57 8.31 -26.92
C PRO A 19 2.85 8.63 -25.60
N ALA A 20 1.54 8.82 -25.66
CA ALA A 20 0.71 8.93 -24.47
C ALA A 20 0.77 7.56 -23.78
N TYR A 21 1.56 7.41 -22.73
CA TYR A 21 1.54 6.21 -21.91
C TYR A 21 0.13 6.08 -21.32
N ALA A 22 -0.52 4.95 -21.61
CA ALA A 22 -1.83 4.68 -21.04
C ALA A 22 -1.73 4.64 -19.51
N ALA A 23 -2.62 5.38 -18.84
CA ALA A 23 -2.68 5.38 -17.37
C ALA A 23 -2.83 3.94 -16.86
N VAL A 24 -2.16 3.63 -15.75
CA VAL A 24 -2.25 2.32 -15.10
C VAL A 24 -3.69 2.04 -14.69
N LYS A 25 -4.23 0.88 -15.06
CA LYS A 25 -5.64 0.50 -14.82
C LYS A 25 -5.79 -0.64 -13.84
N THR A 26 -4.70 -1.28 -13.44
CA THR A 26 -4.71 -2.38 -12.46
C THR A 26 -4.21 -1.89 -11.10
N ILE A 27 -4.97 -2.23 -10.06
CA ILE A 27 -4.61 -1.98 -8.66
C ILE A 27 -4.49 -3.33 -7.97
N VAL A 28 -3.39 -3.54 -7.25
CA VAL A 28 -3.17 -4.73 -6.42
C VAL A 28 -3.17 -4.28 -4.96
N LEU A 29 -4.07 -4.84 -4.16
CA LEU A 29 -4.27 -4.51 -2.75
C LEU A 29 -3.74 -5.64 -1.88
N VAL A 30 -2.90 -5.31 -0.90
CA VAL A 30 -2.23 -6.22 0.04
C VAL A 30 -2.68 -5.84 1.44
N HIS A 31 -3.25 -6.78 2.18
CA HIS A 31 -3.72 -6.53 3.55
C HIS A 31 -2.55 -6.52 4.57
N GLY A 32 -2.83 -6.15 5.79
CA GLY A 32 -1.89 -6.21 6.90
C GLY A 32 -2.15 -7.42 7.78
N ALA A 33 -1.27 -7.63 8.75
CA ALA A 33 -1.42 -8.66 9.77
C ALA A 33 -2.75 -8.54 10.54
N PHE A 34 -3.21 -9.65 11.09
CA PHE A 34 -4.46 -9.75 11.87
C PHE A 34 -5.72 -9.43 11.06
N ALA A 35 -5.64 -9.46 9.74
CA ALA A 35 -6.73 -9.16 8.83
C ALA A 35 -6.72 -10.13 7.63
N ASP A 36 -7.61 -9.90 6.70
CA ASP A 36 -7.62 -10.56 5.39
C ASP A 36 -7.99 -9.55 4.30
N GLY A 37 -7.97 -9.99 3.06
CA GLY A 37 -8.26 -9.12 1.93
C GLY A 37 -9.69 -8.58 1.88
N SER A 38 -10.64 -9.11 2.65
CA SER A 38 -12.03 -8.66 2.65
C SER A 38 -12.19 -7.23 3.17
N GLY A 39 -11.29 -6.79 4.05
CA GLY A 39 -11.26 -5.42 4.56
C GLY A 39 -11.13 -4.36 3.46
N TRP A 40 -10.49 -4.70 2.35
CA TRP A 40 -10.35 -3.79 1.20
C TRP A 40 -11.62 -3.55 0.40
N LYS A 41 -12.73 -4.26 0.71
CA LYS A 41 -13.96 -4.20 -0.10
C LYS A 41 -14.47 -2.77 -0.36
N PRO A 42 -14.55 -1.85 0.63
CA PRO A 42 -15.04 -0.50 0.36
C PRO A 42 -14.17 0.28 -0.64
N VAL A 43 -12.86 0.16 -0.55
CA VAL A 43 -11.90 0.79 -1.49
C VAL A 43 -11.98 0.13 -2.86
N ALA A 44 -12.05 -1.21 -2.90
CA ALA A 44 -12.15 -1.97 -4.14
C ALA A 44 -13.43 -1.63 -4.92
N ASP A 45 -14.58 -1.54 -4.26
CA ASP A 45 -15.85 -1.19 -4.89
C ASP A 45 -15.77 0.20 -5.55
N ILE A 46 -15.16 1.19 -4.89
CA ILE A 46 -14.96 2.54 -5.44
C ILE A 46 -14.06 2.48 -6.67
N LEU A 47 -12.89 1.86 -6.56
CA LEU A 47 -11.93 1.75 -7.66
C LEU A 47 -12.54 1.03 -8.88
N GLN A 48 -13.29 -0.06 -8.65
CA GLN A 48 -13.98 -0.78 -9.73
C GLN A 48 -15.07 0.07 -10.38
N SER A 49 -15.84 0.84 -9.59
CA SER A 49 -16.86 1.75 -10.15
C SER A 49 -16.24 2.87 -11.00
N HIS A 50 -14.98 3.21 -10.77
CA HIS A 50 -14.19 4.16 -11.57
C HIS A 50 -13.40 3.50 -12.72
N GLY A 51 -13.65 2.21 -13.00
CA GLY A 51 -13.10 1.48 -14.14
C GLY A 51 -11.70 0.94 -13.96
N TYR A 52 -11.24 0.76 -12.71
CA TYR A 52 -10.00 0.06 -12.41
C TYR A 52 -10.23 -1.45 -12.28
N SER A 53 -9.28 -2.25 -12.75
CA SER A 53 -9.20 -3.67 -12.44
C SER A 53 -8.54 -3.84 -11.07
N VAL A 54 -9.25 -4.41 -10.10
CA VAL A 54 -8.73 -4.59 -8.74
C VAL A 54 -8.44 -6.06 -8.49
N ARG A 55 -7.28 -6.34 -7.91
CA ARG A 55 -6.87 -7.64 -7.40
C ARG A 55 -6.54 -7.51 -5.93
N VAL A 56 -7.02 -8.44 -5.13
CA VAL A 56 -6.73 -8.49 -3.69
C VAL A 56 -5.85 -9.71 -3.44
N VAL A 57 -4.74 -9.51 -2.77
CA VAL A 57 -3.87 -10.59 -2.33
C VAL A 57 -4.44 -11.17 -1.04
N GLN A 58 -4.37 -12.48 -0.90
CA GLN A 58 -4.58 -13.18 0.36
C GLN A 58 -3.24 -13.72 0.82
N GLU A 59 -2.73 -13.15 1.89
CA GLU A 59 -1.48 -13.56 2.50
C GLU A 59 -1.73 -14.70 3.48
N PRO A 60 -0.92 -15.76 3.47
CA PRO A 60 -1.09 -16.87 4.41
C PRO A 60 -0.67 -16.52 5.85
N GLU A 61 0.09 -15.44 6.04
CA GLU A 61 0.62 -14.96 7.33
C GLU A 61 1.45 -16.00 8.13
N THR A 62 1.91 -17.04 7.43
CA THR A 62 2.70 -18.13 8.04
C THR A 62 4.21 -17.86 8.02
N SER A 63 4.66 -16.93 7.19
CA SER A 63 6.02 -16.37 7.17
C SER A 63 6.11 -15.21 6.19
N PHE A 64 7.05 -14.29 6.42
CA PHE A 64 7.32 -13.20 5.46
C PHE A 64 7.58 -13.69 4.03
N ALA A 65 8.34 -14.78 3.87
CA ALA A 65 8.63 -15.36 2.57
C ALA A 65 7.38 -15.92 1.87
N ALA A 66 6.45 -16.51 2.62
CA ALA A 66 5.20 -17.03 2.09
C ALA A 66 4.28 -15.90 1.60
N ASP A 67 4.22 -14.79 2.34
CA ASP A 67 3.42 -13.62 2.02
C ASP A 67 3.98 -12.88 0.79
N VAL A 68 5.30 -12.71 0.72
CA VAL A 68 6.01 -12.22 -0.46
C VAL A 68 5.72 -13.09 -1.69
N ALA A 69 5.76 -14.42 -1.54
CA ALA A 69 5.47 -15.34 -2.63
C ALA A 69 4.00 -15.28 -3.09
N ALA A 70 3.06 -15.11 -2.15
CA ALA A 70 1.63 -14.92 -2.46
C ALA A 70 1.42 -13.65 -3.30
N THR A 71 2.02 -12.55 -2.88
CA THR A 71 1.94 -11.27 -3.60
C THR A 71 2.57 -11.33 -4.98
N ARG A 72 3.75 -11.96 -5.13
CA ARG A 72 4.41 -12.16 -6.43
C ARG A 72 3.54 -12.92 -7.42
N ARG A 73 2.85 -13.99 -6.99
CA ARG A 73 1.94 -14.76 -7.86
C ARG A 73 0.80 -13.90 -8.45
N VAL A 74 0.33 -12.90 -7.71
CA VAL A 74 -0.67 -11.95 -8.20
C VAL A 74 -0.04 -10.96 -9.18
N LEU A 75 1.14 -10.42 -8.86
CA LEU A 75 1.88 -9.47 -9.70
C LEU A 75 2.26 -10.05 -11.05
N ASP A 76 2.68 -11.32 -11.12
CA ASP A 76 3.03 -12.03 -12.36
C ASP A 76 1.89 -12.04 -13.39
N LYS A 77 0.64 -11.87 -12.91
CA LYS A 77 -0.58 -11.89 -13.73
C LYS A 77 -1.29 -10.54 -13.81
N ALA A 78 -0.78 -9.52 -13.12
CA ALA A 78 -1.46 -8.23 -13.00
C ALA A 78 -1.19 -7.29 -14.19
N GLY A 79 -0.04 -7.45 -14.88
CA GLY A 79 0.46 -6.45 -15.83
C GLY A 79 0.89 -5.16 -15.11
N PRO A 80 0.95 -4.00 -15.82
CA PRO A 80 1.27 -2.73 -15.18
C PRO A 80 0.24 -2.37 -14.09
N CYS A 81 0.72 -2.15 -12.85
CA CYS A 81 -0.16 -1.93 -11.70
C CYS A 81 0.38 -0.90 -10.70
N VAL A 82 -0.52 -0.34 -9.91
CA VAL A 82 -0.21 0.29 -8.62
C VAL A 82 -0.33 -0.77 -7.54
N LEU A 83 0.67 -0.87 -6.69
CA LEU A 83 0.72 -1.81 -5.58
C LEU A 83 0.46 -1.07 -4.27
N VAL A 84 -0.55 -1.51 -3.53
CA VAL A 84 -1.05 -0.86 -2.31
C VAL A 84 -0.89 -1.82 -1.14
N GLY A 85 -0.29 -1.38 -0.04
CA GLY A 85 -0.13 -2.17 1.17
C GLY A 85 -0.66 -1.46 2.40
N HIS A 86 -1.39 -2.17 3.23
CA HIS A 86 -1.83 -1.73 4.55
C HIS A 86 -0.94 -2.32 5.63
N SER A 87 -0.55 -1.53 6.62
CA SER A 87 0.14 -2.03 7.82
C SER A 87 1.39 -2.88 7.50
N TYR A 88 1.45 -4.12 7.99
CA TYR A 88 2.46 -5.13 7.64
C TYR A 88 2.55 -5.36 6.11
N GLY A 89 1.43 -5.27 5.39
CA GLY A 89 1.44 -5.33 3.93
C GLY A 89 2.33 -4.28 3.26
N GLY A 90 2.65 -3.19 3.95
CA GLY A 90 3.67 -2.21 3.54
C GLY A 90 5.07 -2.83 3.44
N MET A 91 5.45 -3.69 4.40
CA MET A 91 6.69 -4.47 4.36
C MET A 91 6.73 -5.39 3.12
N ILE A 92 5.59 -6.03 2.82
CA ILE A 92 5.46 -6.94 1.67
C ILE A 92 5.58 -6.18 0.34
N ILE A 93 4.81 -5.07 0.19
CA ILE A 93 4.87 -4.29 -1.07
C ILE A 93 6.24 -3.66 -1.30
N ASN A 94 6.93 -3.31 -0.24
CA ASN A 94 8.29 -2.79 -0.34
C ASN A 94 9.26 -3.88 -0.88
N GLU A 95 9.13 -5.12 -0.40
CA GLU A 95 9.98 -6.23 -0.82
C GLU A 95 9.77 -6.64 -2.28
N VAL A 96 8.52 -6.62 -2.77
CA VAL A 96 8.19 -6.99 -4.15
C VAL A 96 8.06 -5.81 -5.10
N GLY A 97 8.16 -4.59 -4.61
CA GLY A 97 7.83 -3.38 -5.37
C GLY A 97 8.77 -3.07 -6.54
N THR A 98 9.94 -3.70 -6.60
CA THR A 98 10.85 -3.63 -7.77
C THR A 98 10.39 -4.49 -8.95
N HIS A 99 9.34 -5.30 -8.80
CA HIS A 99 8.76 -6.08 -9.89
C HIS A 99 8.43 -5.18 -11.10
N ALA A 100 8.73 -5.65 -12.32
CA ALA A 100 8.64 -4.85 -13.55
C ALA A 100 7.22 -4.29 -13.81
N GLY A 101 6.19 -5.02 -13.38
CA GLY A 101 4.78 -4.60 -13.47
C GLY A 101 4.41 -3.47 -12.51
N VAL A 102 5.11 -3.30 -11.39
CA VAL A 102 4.80 -2.27 -10.39
C VAL A 102 5.26 -0.90 -10.88
N LYS A 103 4.35 0.06 -10.95
CA LYS A 103 4.60 1.41 -11.44
C LYS A 103 4.57 2.48 -10.33
N ALA A 104 3.87 2.23 -9.24
CA ALA A 104 3.87 3.07 -8.05
C ALA A 104 3.50 2.23 -6.82
N LEU A 105 3.87 2.74 -5.64
CA LEU A 105 3.58 2.15 -4.34
C LEU A 105 2.65 3.08 -3.56
N VAL A 106 1.68 2.50 -2.83
CA VAL A 106 0.83 3.25 -1.91
C VAL A 106 0.82 2.55 -0.55
N PHE A 107 1.30 3.24 0.47
CA PHE A 107 1.36 2.79 1.85
C PHE A 107 0.17 3.37 2.61
N VAL A 108 -0.68 2.54 3.18
CA VAL A 108 -1.90 2.95 3.88
C VAL A 108 -1.80 2.55 5.34
N ALA A 109 -1.57 3.50 6.25
CA ALA A 109 -1.29 3.24 7.67
C ALA A 109 -0.27 2.10 7.79
N ALA A 110 0.91 2.22 7.17
CA ALA A 110 1.74 1.08 6.84
C ALA A 110 3.23 1.29 7.13
N PHE A 111 3.95 0.17 7.30
CA PHE A 111 5.40 0.17 7.35
C PHE A 111 6.01 0.44 5.97
N GLU A 112 7.00 1.32 5.93
CA GLU A 112 7.76 1.69 4.73
C GLU A 112 9.27 1.57 5.04
N PRO A 113 9.79 0.31 5.18
CA PRO A 113 11.12 0.04 5.69
C PRO A 113 12.22 0.41 4.71
N ASP A 114 13.42 0.70 5.24
CA ASP A 114 14.67 0.67 4.47
C ASP A 114 15.28 -0.74 4.52
N VAL A 115 16.26 -1.00 3.66
CA VAL A 115 17.00 -2.27 3.66
C VAL A 115 17.60 -2.53 5.05
N GLY A 116 17.40 -3.74 5.55
CA GLY A 116 17.87 -4.17 6.86
C GLY A 116 16.94 -3.85 8.02
N GLU A 117 15.87 -3.07 7.82
CA GLU A 117 14.85 -2.84 8.85
C GLU A 117 13.77 -3.92 8.82
N SER A 118 13.19 -4.21 9.98
CA SER A 118 12.02 -5.08 10.16
C SER A 118 10.86 -4.32 10.79
N VAL A 119 9.68 -4.91 10.78
CA VAL A 119 8.53 -4.39 11.54
C VAL A 119 8.89 -4.24 13.02
N ALA A 120 9.56 -5.23 13.60
CA ALA A 120 9.98 -5.20 15.00
C ALA A 120 10.93 -4.03 15.29
N ASP A 121 12.00 -3.85 14.48
CA ASP A 121 12.94 -2.73 14.70
C ASP A 121 12.26 -1.35 14.64
N LEU A 122 11.37 -1.19 13.66
CA LEU A 122 10.66 0.07 13.49
C LEU A 122 9.68 0.34 14.63
N SER A 123 8.97 -0.71 15.09
CA SER A 123 8.08 -0.62 16.24
C SER A 123 8.82 -0.34 17.55
N ASP A 124 10.01 -0.90 17.75
CA ASP A 124 10.85 -0.64 18.90
C ASP A 124 11.40 0.80 18.91
N LYS A 125 11.69 1.34 17.72
CA LYS A 125 12.16 2.73 17.57
C LYS A 125 11.11 3.77 17.97
N MET A 126 9.85 3.53 17.64
CA MET A 126 8.71 4.38 17.97
C MET A 126 7.51 3.50 18.34
N PRO A 127 7.36 3.11 19.62
CA PRO A 127 6.35 2.16 20.03
C PRO A 127 4.92 2.62 19.76
N ALA A 128 4.09 1.67 19.36
CA ALA A 128 2.67 1.84 19.20
C ALA A 128 1.95 2.06 20.54
N ALA A 129 0.80 2.72 20.50
CA ALA A 129 -0.05 2.93 21.68
C ALA A 129 -0.78 1.63 22.10
N ALA A 130 -1.16 0.78 21.16
CA ALA A 130 -1.78 -0.52 21.44
C ALA A 130 -0.82 -1.46 22.15
N LYS A 131 -1.36 -2.26 23.08
CA LYS A 131 -0.65 -3.32 23.80
C LYS A 131 -1.38 -4.65 23.72
N SER A 132 -2.33 -4.74 22.79
CA SER A 132 -3.27 -5.85 22.67
C SER A 132 -2.77 -6.98 21.76
N VAL A 133 -1.60 -6.82 21.11
CA VAL A 133 -0.98 -7.92 20.36
C VAL A 133 -0.29 -8.88 21.32
N GLY A 134 -0.64 -10.13 21.23
CA GLY A 134 -0.08 -11.18 22.09
C GLY A 134 0.00 -12.55 21.42
N PRO A 135 0.72 -13.51 22.06
CA PRO A 135 0.87 -14.86 21.54
C PRO A 135 -0.43 -15.66 21.62
N VAL A 136 -0.73 -16.42 20.57
CA VAL A 136 -1.89 -17.34 20.51
C VAL A 136 -1.48 -18.81 20.36
N GLY A 137 -0.21 -19.12 20.53
CA GLY A 137 0.37 -20.46 20.40
C GLY A 137 1.20 -20.63 19.14
N ASP A 138 2.04 -21.66 19.14
CA ASP A 138 2.87 -22.08 17.99
C ASP A 138 3.70 -20.96 17.30
N GLY A 139 4.05 -19.92 18.07
CA GLY A 139 4.80 -18.76 17.53
C GLY A 139 3.95 -17.75 16.80
N PHE A 140 2.62 -17.89 16.80
CA PHE A 140 1.70 -16.94 16.18
C PHE A 140 1.25 -15.86 17.16
N LEU A 141 0.95 -14.69 16.60
CA LEU A 141 0.45 -13.50 17.29
C LEU A 141 -0.95 -13.14 16.78
N ALA A 142 -1.77 -12.59 17.66
CA ALA A 142 -3.06 -11.99 17.32
C ALA A 142 -3.33 -10.76 18.19
N VAL A 143 -4.30 -9.96 17.80
CA VAL A 143 -4.83 -8.87 18.63
C VAL A 143 -5.88 -9.48 19.58
N ASP A 144 -5.87 -9.09 20.86
CA ASP A 144 -6.94 -9.45 21.79
C ASP A 144 -8.30 -9.03 21.19
N PRO A 145 -9.24 -9.96 20.97
CA PRO A 145 -10.53 -9.66 20.35
C PRO A 145 -11.34 -8.59 21.09
N ASP A 146 -11.22 -8.49 22.42
CA ASP A 146 -11.93 -7.49 23.22
C ASP A 146 -11.34 -6.08 23.04
N ALA A 147 -10.05 -5.97 22.72
CA ALA A 147 -9.36 -4.73 22.44
C ALA A 147 -9.33 -4.35 20.94
N PHE A 148 -9.63 -5.31 20.05
CA PHE A 148 -9.47 -5.17 18.62
C PHE A 148 -10.17 -3.92 18.06
N ALA A 149 -11.43 -3.70 18.43
CA ALA A 149 -12.19 -2.54 17.97
C ALA A 149 -11.51 -1.22 18.39
N ALA A 150 -11.03 -1.13 19.63
CA ALA A 150 -10.41 0.11 20.13
C ALA A 150 -9.03 0.38 19.53
N ASP A 151 -8.24 -0.66 19.30
CA ASP A 151 -6.85 -0.53 18.88
C ASP A 151 -6.68 -0.57 17.35
N PHE A 152 -7.48 -1.39 16.66
CA PHE A 152 -7.33 -1.62 15.22
C PHE A 152 -8.37 -0.85 14.37
N ALA A 153 -9.64 -0.80 14.80
CA ALA A 153 -10.76 -0.36 13.96
C ALA A 153 -11.75 0.55 14.70
N ALA A 154 -11.23 1.56 15.46
CA ALA A 154 -12.03 2.37 16.37
C ALA A 154 -13.09 3.22 15.67
N ASP A 155 -12.88 3.62 14.44
CA ASP A 155 -13.79 4.43 13.62
C ASP A 155 -14.53 3.63 12.55
N ALA A 156 -14.34 2.30 12.50
CA ALA A 156 -15.12 1.43 11.63
C ALA A 156 -16.55 1.20 12.19
N PRO A 157 -17.52 0.82 11.35
CA PRO A 157 -18.82 0.39 11.82
C PRO A 157 -18.70 -0.76 12.83
N LYS A 158 -19.34 -0.64 14.00
CA LYS A 158 -19.23 -1.61 15.08
C LYS A 158 -19.44 -3.08 14.68
N PRO A 159 -20.43 -3.44 13.80
CA PRO A 159 -20.56 -4.83 13.32
C PRO A 159 -19.36 -5.31 12.54
N VAL A 160 -18.72 -4.42 11.74
CA VAL A 160 -17.53 -4.74 10.95
C VAL A 160 -16.34 -4.97 11.87
N ALA A 161 -16.06 -4.05 12.80
CA ALA A 161 -14.96 -4.20 13.76
C ALA A 161 -15.08 -5.47 14.60
N ARG A 162 -16.32 -5.81 15.08
CA ARG A 162 -16.56 -7.06 15.80
C ARG A 162 -16.33 -8.31 14.95
N PHE A 163 -16.73 -8.27 13.67
CA PHE A 163 -16.47 -9.41 12.79
C PHE A 163 -14.98 -9.57 12.53
N MET A 164 -14.27 -8.49 12.23
CA MET A 164 -12.82 -8.51 12.04
C MET A 164 -12.08 -9.09 13.26
N ALA A 165 -12.51 -8.74 14.48
CA ALA A 165 -11.90 -9.25 15.71
C ALA A 165 -11.94 -10.81 15.82
N ILE A 166 -13.03 -11.43 15.35
CA ILE A 166 -13.20 -12.88 15.42
C ILE A 166 -12.75 -13.63 14.16
N SER A 167 -12.53 -12.90 13.05
CA SER A 167 -12.07 -13.45 11.77
C SER A 167 -10.62 -13.11 11.47
N GLN A 168 -9.91 -12.46 12.38
CA GLN A 168 -8.51 -12.10 12.18
C GLN A 168 -7.65 -13.34 11.89
N VAL A 169 -6.69 -13.20 10.98
CA VAL A 169 -5.71 -14.24 10.70
C VAL A 169 -4.51 -14.03 11.63
N PRO A 170 -4.14 -15.01 12.47
CA PRO A 170 -2.92 -14.91 13.26
C PRO A 170 -1.69 -14.88 12.36
N VAL A 171 -0.72 -14.02 12.70
CA VAL A 171 0.53 -13.89 11.94
C VAL A 171 1.68 -14.57 12.67
N ALA A 172 2.56 -15.25 11.94
CA ALA A 172 3.79 -15.80 12.51
C ALA A 172 4.68 -14.67 13.05
N GLY A 173 5.08 -14.73 14.31
CA GLY A 173 5.91 -13.71 14.95
C GLY A 173 7.24 -13.46 14.21
N ASP A 174 7.83 -14.51 13.63
CA ASP A 174 9.05 -14.40 12.82
C ASP A 174 8.88 -13.51 11.57
N ALA A 175 7.65 -13.35 11.05
CA ALA A 175 7.39 -12.45 9.94
C ALA A 175 7.67 -10.98 10.31
N PHE A 176 7.43 -10.60 11.57
CA PHE A 176 7.73 -9.25 12.05
C PHE A 176 9.23 -9.00 12.31
N ALA A 177 10.00 -10.06 12.59
CA ALA A 177 11.44 -9.99 12.74
C ALA A 177 12.21 -10.03 11.40
N ALA A 178 11.55 -10.44 10.33
CA ALA A 178 12.15 -10.54 9.01
C ALA A 178 12.61 -9.16 8.51
N LYS A 179 13.84 -9.11 7.97
CA LYS A 179 14.45 -7.87 7.46
C LYS A 179 14.09 -7.63 6.01
N ALA A 180 13.76 -6.38 5.67
CA ALA A 180 13.63 -5.97 4.28
C ALA A 180 14.97 -6.15 3.54
N THR A 181 14.94 -6.79 2.40
CA THR A 181 16.11 -6.92 1.51
C THR A 181 16.11 -5.87 0.41
N VAL A 182 14.95 -5.24 0.18
CA VAL A 182 14.71 -4.20 -0.82
C VAL A 182 14.06 -2.99 -0.16
N ALA A 183 14.36 -1.80 -0.68
CA ALA A 183 13.64 -0.55 -0.40
C ALA A 183 13.11 -0.02 -1.74
N ALA A 184 11.97 -0.57 -2.17
CA ALA A 184 11.42 -0.28 -3.50
C ALA A 184 11.02 1.18 -3.69
N TRP A 185 10.69 1.90 -2.61
CA TRP A 185 10.42 3.34 -2.63
C TRP A 185 11.62 4.18 -3.11
N LYS A 186 12.85 3.64 -3.09
CA LYS A 186 14.03 4.29 -3.69
C LYS A 186 14.01 4.27 -5.23
N GLN A 187 13.18 3.41 -5.83
CA GLN A 187 13.13 3.17 -7.27
C GLN A 187 11.77 3.47 -7.89
N LYS A 188 10.73 3.59 -7.08
CA LYS A 188 9.35 3.78 -7.53
C LYS A 188 8.73 5.00 -6.86
N PRO A 189 7.88 5.76 -7.57
CA PRO A 189 7.06 6.78 -6.92
C PRO A 189 6.25 6.15 -5.79
N SER A 190 6.25 6.80 -4.62
CA SER A 190 5.53 6.34 -3.45
C SER A 190 4.56 7.37 -2.91
N TYR A 191 3.48 6.88 -2.31
CA TYR A 191 2.39 7.64 -1.73
C TYR A 191 2.07 7.05 -0.37
N ALA A 192 1.62 7.87 0.59
CA ALA A 192 1.28 7.40 1.92
C ALA A 192 -0.02 8.03 2.44
N VAL A 193 -0.84 7.22 3.07
CA VAL A 193 -1.94 7.65 3.94
C VAL A 193 -1.47 7.45 5.37
N ILE A 194 -1.36 8.53 6.12
CA ILE A 194 -1.04 8.48 7.56
C ILE A 194 -2.34 8.56 8.34
N SER A 195 -2.55 7.62 9.24
CA SER A 195 -3.70 7.59 10.14
C SER A 195 -3.38 8.28 11.45
N LYS A 196 -4.00 9.46 11.70
CA LYS A 196 -3.64 10.33 12.84
C LYS A 196 -3.99 9.73 14.21
N GLN A 197 -4.91 8.79 14.28
CA GLN A 197 -5.32 8.11 15.51
C GLN A 197 -4.96 6.62 15.47
N ASP A 198 -3.98 6.25 14.66
CA ASP A 198 -3.47 4.89 14.63
C ASP A 198 -2.88 4.52 16.00
N ARG A 199 -3.31 3.36 16.51
CA ARG A 199 -2.82 2.80 17.76
C ARG A 199 -1.94 1.57 17.55
N MET A 200 -2.00 0.96 16.34
CA MET A 200 -1.22 -0.22 15.95
C MET A 200 0.16 0.15 15.41
N ILE A 201 0.27 1.29 14.72
CA ILE A 201 1.51 1.92 14.33
C ILE A 201 1.52 3.33 14.93
N ASN A 202 2.66 3.78 15.46
CA ASN A 202 2.79 5.16 15.92
C ASN A 202 2.68 6.11 14.72
N PRO A 203 1.77 7.09 14.69
CA PRO A 203 1.65 8.03 13.56
C PRO A 203 2.92 8.82 13.26
N ASP A 204 3.77 9.06 14.27
CA ASP A 204 5.07 9.71 14.05
C ASP A 204 6.08 8.78 13.38
N LEU A 205 5.96 7.46 13.57
CA LEU A 205 6.72 6.48 12.81
C LEU A 205 6.29 6.47 11.33
N GLU A 206 4.99 6.49 11.05
CA GLU A 206 4.48 6.60 9.69
C GLU A 206 5.02 7.86 9.00
N ARG A 207 4.95 9.02 9.68
CA ARG A 207 5.52 10.30 9.19
C ARG A 207 7.01 10.22 8.93
N PHE A 208 7.76 9.60 9.85
CA PHE A 208 9.20 9.41 9.71
C PHE A 208 9.54 8.59 8.46
N MET A 209 8.86 7.46 8.26
CA MET A 209 9.09 6.57 7.13
C MET A 209 8.70 7.25 5.80
N ALA A 210 7.52 7.84 5.73
CA ALA A 210 7.02 8.52 4.54
C ALA A 210 7.90 9.73 4.14
N LYS A 211 8.38 10.50 5.13
CA LYS A 211 9.31 11.62 4.89
C LYS A 211 10.64 11.12 4.32
N ARG A 212 11.21 10.05 4.88
CA ARG A 212 12.45 9.43 4.40
C ARG A 212 12.31 8.93 2.97
N ALA A 213 11.19 8.30 2.65
CA ALA A 213 10.88 7.78 1.32
C ALA A 213 10.47 8.87 0.32
N GLN A 214 10.29 10.12 0.76
CA GLN A 214 9.77 11.23 -0.04
C GLN A 214 8.39 10.92 -0.65
N SER A 215 7.58 10.13 0.07
CA SER A 215 6.23 9.76 -0.34
C SER A 215 5.31 10.98 -0.41
N GLN A 216 4.40 10.99 -1.38
CA GLN A 216 3.32 11.97 -1.42
C GLN A 216 2.28 11.64 -0.36
N VAL A 217 2.19 12.44 0.69
CA VAL A 217 1.42 12.15 1.90
C VAL A 217 0.06 12.82 1.90
N ILE A 218 -0.96 12.09 2.40
CA ILE A 218 -2.18 12.65 2.99
C ILE A 218 -2.30 12.14 4.42
N GLU A 219 -2.79 12.99 5.34
CA GLU A 219 -3.07 12.60 6.72
C GLU A 219 -4.57 12.68 6.98
N LEU A 220 -5.14 11.60 7.49
CA LEU A 220 -6.57 11.49 7.76
C LEU A 220 -6.85 11.25 9.25
N PRO A 221 -7.96 11.79 9.80
CA PRO A 221 -8.36 11.51 11.16
C PRO A 221 -9.07 10.15 11.21
N GLY A 222 -8.37 9.11 11.63
CA GLY A 222 -8.93 7.76 11.70
C GLY A 222 -8.04 6.78 12.44
N SER A 223 -8.53 5.57 12.67
CA SER A 223 -7.83 4.46 13.30
C SER A 223 -6.96 3.70 12.30
N HIS A 224 -6.33 2.60 12.75
CA HIS A 224 -5.46 1.78 11.91
C HIS A 224 -6.16 1.24 10.65
N ALA A 225 -7.46 0.86 10.76
CA ALA A 225 -8.27 0.40 9.63
C ALA A 225 -8.86 1.57 8.81
N ILE A 226 -8.08 2.62 8.55
CA ILE A 226 -8.46 3.87 7.86
C ILE A 226 -9.16 3.64 6.51
N PHE A 227 -8.86 2.56 5.82
CA PHE A 227 -9.47 2.17 4.54
C PHE A 227 -10.95 1.78 4.66
N LEU A 228 -11.46 1.56 5.88
CA LEU A 228 -12.89 1.31 6.14
C LEU A 228 -13.66 2.62 6.32
N SER A 229 -13.14 3.54 7.11
CA SER A 229 -13.80 4.81 7.45
C SER A 229 -13.58 5.90 6.40
N HIS A 230 -12.43 5.90 5.75
CA HIS A 230 -12.01 6.89 4.74
C HIS A 230 -11.73 6.25 3.36
N ALA A 231 -12.57 5.28 2.97
CA ALA A 231 -12.38 4.53 1.73
C ALA A 231 -12.31 5.44 0.48
N ARG A 232 -13.03 6.57 0.47
CA ARG A 232 -13.04 7.51 -0.66
C ARG A 232 -11.71 8.25 -0.80
N GLU A 233 -11.16 8.72 0.29
CA GLU A 233 -9.89 9.45 0.33
C GLU A 233 -8.72 8.52 0.01
N VAL A 234 -8.74 7.29 0.53
CA VAL A 234 -7.78 6.24 0.21
C VAL A 234 -7.83 5.89 -1.29
N ALA A 235 -9.03 5.65 -1.83
CA ALA A 235 -9.20 5.38 -3.26
C ALA A 235 -8.71 6.55 -4.13
N ALA A 236 -9.00 7.79 -3.74
CA ALA A 236 -8.56 8.98 -4.46
C ALA A 236 -7.02 9.11 -4.51
N LEU A 237 -6.31 8.74 -3.42
CA LEU A 237 -4.84 8.71 -3.43
C LEU A 237 -4.31 7.61 -4.36
N ILE A 238 -4.91 6.42 -4.33
CA ILE A 238 -4.56 5.30 -5.22
C ILE A 238 -4.75 5.70 -6.70
N GLU A 239 -5.87 6.35 -7.02
CA GLU A 239 -6.12 6.86 -8.37
C GLU A 239 -5.12 7.93 -8.81
N ARG A 240 -4.71 8.81 -7.89
CA ARG A 240 -3.66 9.80 -8.18
C ARG A 240 -2.37 9.10 -8.52
N ALA A 241 -1.97 8.07 -7.77
CA ALA A 241 -0.81 7.26 -8.06
C ALA A 241 -0.94 6.58 -9.44
N ALA A 242 -2.11 6.02 -9.77
CA ALA A 242 -2.36 5.34 -11.04
C ALA A 242 -2.33 6.30 -12.26
N LYS A 243 -2.81 7.52 -12.10
CA LYS A 243 -2.80 8.56 -13.15
C LYS A 243 -1.39 9.12 -13.39
N ALA A 244 -0.56 9.19 -12.34
CA ALA A 244 0.82 9.68 -12.43
C ALA A 244 1.82 8.60 -12.88
N ALA A 245 1.48 7.32 -12.74
CA ALA A 245 2.31 6.18 -13.07
C ALA A 245 2.48 6.02 -14.59
N LYS A 246 3.73 5.81 -15.04
CA LYS A 246 4.13 5.67 -16.45
C LYS A 246 4.73 4.30 -16.74
#